data_317e8d2f6567b6d573c36462bac2ba3f
#
_entry.id   317e8d2f6567b6d573c36462bac2ba3f
#
_cell.length_a   1.000
_cell.length_b   1.000
_cell.length_c   1.000
_cell.angle_alpha   90.00
_cell.angle_beta   90.00
_cell.angle_gamma   90.00
#
_symmetry.space_group_name_H-M   'P 1'
#
loop_
_entity.id
_entity.type
_entity.pdbx_description
1 polymer ?
#
loop_
_entity_poly.entity_id
_entity_poly.type
_entity_poly.pdbx_seq_one_letter_code
_entity_poly.pdbx_strand_id
1 'polypeptide(L)'
;MHTPATLMLIAHVEAQGVWAIDGGLSALAAAIERLARRHGAMFRLGTAVSRILTDKGRASGLELANGERLAARHILFNGDPAALASGLLGQDARRAARPVPPPRRSLSAMVWLAHGRASGFDLSHHNVFFSPDYPREFADIAAGRTPDQPTAYVCALDRGVGAGPAAGAPERLQIIVNAPANGDVQTLTQKE
;
A
#
# COMPACT_ATOMS: atom_id res chain seq x y z
N MET A 1 -23.18 -1.59 9.64
CA MET A 1 -21.74 -1.34 9.36
C MET A 1 -21.24 -0.35 10.39
N HIS A 2 -20.25 -0.74 11.21
CA HIS A 2 -19.69 0.15 12.24
C HIS A 2 -18.32 0.63 11.78
N THR A 3 -18.27 1.83 11.22
CA THR A 3 -17.02 2.48 10.83
C THR A 3 -16.29 2.98 12.08
N PRO A 4 -14.99 2.69 12.24
CA PRO A 4 -14.23 3.23 13.37
C PRO A 4 -14.25 4.75 13.38
N ALA A 5 -14.49 5.33 14.55
CA ALA A 5 -14.56 6.80 14.74
C ALA A 5 -13.23 7.50 14.35
N THR A 6 -12.12 6.78 14.36
CA THR A 6 -10.80 7.27 13.91
C THR A 6 -10.79 7.68 12.44
N LEU A 7 -11.68 7.15 11.58
CA LEU A 7 -11.82 7.60 10.20
C LEU A 7 -12.36 9.01 10.07
N MET A 8 -13.00 9.56 11.11
CA MET A 8 -13.39 10.99 11.14
C MET A 8 -12.17 11.92 11.14
N LEU A 9 -11.00 11.45 11.58
CA LEU A 9 -9.75 12.22 11.46
C LEU A 9 -9.39 12.49 10.00
N ILE A 10 -9.72 11.60 9.08
CA ILE A 10 -9.46 11.80 7.64
C ILE A 10 -10.25 13.01 7.16
N ALA A 11 -11.55 13.08 7.45
CA ALA A 11 -12.39 14.23 7.09
C ALA A 11 -11.87 15.53 7.72
N HIS A 12 -11.39 15.49 8.98
CA HIS A 12 -10.78 16.65 9.62
C HIS A 12 -9.50 17.10 8.92
N VAL A 13 -8.62 16.17 8.55
CA VAL A 13 -7.37 16.48 7.82
C VAL A 13 -7.69 17.06 6.44
N GLU A 14 -8.65 16.49 5.72
CA GLU A 14 -9.08 17.00 4.41
C GLU A 14 -9.66 18.42 4.51
N ALA A 15 -10.36 18.72 5.60
CA ALA A 15 -10.87 20.08 5.86
C ALA A 15 -9.76 21.13 6.06
N GLN A 16 -8.54 20.73 6.40
CA GLN A 16 -7.37 21.61 6.48
C GLN A 16 -6.73 21.89 5.12
N GLY A 17 -7.15 21.17 4.09
CA GLY A 17 -6.67 21.29 2.72
C GLY A 17 -5.94 20.04 2.23
N VAL A 18 -6.09 19.77 0.95
CA VAL A 18 -5.41 18.70 0.22
C VAL A 18 -4.66 19.33 -0.95
N TRP A 19 -3.41 18.95 -1.14
CA TRP A 19 -2.55 19.52 -2.17
C TRP A 19 -2.11 18.44 -3.15
N ALA A 20 -2.13 18.77 -4.42
CA ALA A 20 -1.46 17.99 -5.45
C ALA A 20 0.03 18.41 -5.51
N ILE A 21 0.90 17.43 -5.70
CA ILE A 21 2.33 17.65 -5.84
C ILE A 21 2.66 17.68 -7.33
N ASP A 22 3.28 18.74 -7.79
CA ASP A 22 3.76 18.81 -9.17
C ASP A 22 4.81 17.70 -9.42
N GLY A 23 4.58 16.91 -10.46
CA GLY A 23 5.34 15.68 -10.73
C GLY A 23 4.92 14.46 -9.90
N GLY A 24 3.83 14.58 -9.09
CA GLY A 24 3.23 13.48 -8.33
C GLY A 24 4.02 13.08 -7.07
N LEU A 25 3.55 12.03 -6.39
CA LEU A 25 4.17 11.53 -5.15
C LEU A 25 5.61 11.05 -5.34
N SER A 26 5.98 10.62 -6.53
CA SER A 26 7.36 10.25 -6.85
C SER A 26 8.33 11.44 -6.77
N ALA A 27 7.87 12.63 -7.15
CA ALA A 27 8.67 13.86 -7.01
C ALA A 27 8.90 14.22 -5.54
N LEU A 28 7.89 14.01 -4.69
CA LEU A 28 8.03 14.17 -3.23
C LEU A 28 9.03 13.17 -2.65
N ALA A 29 8.89 11.88 -3.01
CA ALA A 29 9.82 10.84 -2.56
C ALA A 29 11.27 11.17 -2.96
N ALA A 30 11.48 11.59 -4.21
CA ALA A 30 12.80 12.02 -4.70
C ALA A 30 13.33 13.26 -3.97
N ALA A 31 12.46 14.20 -3.59
CA ALA A 31 12.88 15.37 -2.81
C ALA A 31 13.33 14.98 -1.39
N ILE A 32 12.59 14.09 -0.73
CA ILE A 32 12.93 13.54 0.59
C ILE A 32 14.25 12.75 0.51
N GLU A 33 14.42 11.90 -0.52
CA GLU A 33 15.67 11.17 -0.73
C GLU A 33 16.86 12.12 -0.88
N ARG A 34 16.74 13.15 -1.71
CA ARG A 34 17.82 14.16 -1.87
C ARG A 34 18.17 14.83 -0.54
N LEU A 35 17.15 15.17 0.26
CA LEU A 35 17.37 15.77 1.58
C LEU A 35 18.08 14.78 2.51
N ALA A 36 17.65 13.53 2.57
CA ALA A 36 18.26 12.50 3.39
C ALA A 36 19.75 12.29 3.00
N ARG A 37 20.05 12.23 1.70
CA ARG A 37 21.43 12.12 1.21
C ARG A 37 22.31 13.30 1.62
N ARG A 38 21.77 14.53 1.62
CA ARG A 38 22.49 15.72 2.13
C ARG A 38 22.84 15.60 3.62
N HIS A 39 22.03 14.87 4.37
CA HIS A 39 22.27 14.56 5.78
C HIS A 39 23.07 13.26 6.00
N GLY A 40 23.68 12.71 4.96
CA GLY A 40 24.57 11.55 5.06
C GLY A 40 23.88 10.21 5.01
N ALA A 41 22.57 10.13 4.70
CA ALA A 41 21.91 8.86 4.52
C ALA A 41 22.40 8.15 3.24
N MET A 42 22.65 6.85 3.38
CA MET A 42 23.00 5.98 2.26
C MET A 42 21.80 5.11 1.88
N PHE A 43 21.55 5.00 0.59
CA PHE A 43 20.47 4.17 0.04
C PHE A 43 21.06 2.97 -0.69
N ARG A 44 20.58 1.78 -0.35
CA ARG A 44 20.91 0.52 -1.02
C ARG A 44 19.64 -0.05 -1.63
N LEU A 45 19.35 0.37 -2.85
CA LEU A 45 18.21 -0.10 -3.62
C LEU A 45 18.53 -1.46 -4.26
N GLY A 46 17.49 -2.22 -4.60
CA GLY A 46 17.65 -3.56 -5.20
C GLY A 46 18.31 -4.57 -4.29
N THR A 47 18.39 -4.31 -2.99
CA THR A 47 19.11 -5.13 -2.02
C THR A 47 18.13 -5.68 -0.98
N ALA A 48 17.81 -6.96 -1.09
CA ALA A 48 16.90 -7.60 -0.15
C ALA A 48 17.59 -7.90 1.17
N VAL A 49 16.87 -7.68 2.28
CA VAL A 49 17.28 -8.10 3.63
C VAL A 49 16.71 -9.49 3.88
N SER A 50 17.58 -10.46 4.18
CA SER A 50 17.18 -11.84 4.49
C SER A 50 16.89 -12.05 5.96
N ARG A 51 17.59 -11.33 6.84
CA ARG A 51 17.44 -11.51 8.29
C ARG A 51 17.83 -10.27 9.09
N ILE A 52 17.13 -10.05 10.19
CA ILE A 52 17.54 -9.14 11.26
C ILE A 52 18.41 -9.95 12.25
N LEU A 53 19.64 -9.48 12.43
CA LEU A 53 20.58 -10.07 13.39
C LEU A 53 20.29 -9.56 14.78
N THR A 54 20.40 -10.45 15.78
CA THR A 54 20.19 -10.11 17.17
C THR A 54 21.38 -10.61 18.01
N ASP A 55 21.69 -9.84 19.05
CA ASP A 55 22.62 -10.23 20.11
C ASP A 55 21.92 -10.00 21.46
N LYS A 56 21.90 -11.03 22.30
CA LYS A 56 21.25 -10.99 23.63
C LYS A 56 19.82 -10.42 23.60
N GLY A 57 19.05 -10.73 22.55
CA GLY A 57 17.67 -10.29 22.37
C GLY A 57 17.49 -8.85 21.90
N ARG A 58 18.55 -8.18 21.46
CA ARG A 58 18.54 -6.83 20.88
C ARG A 58 18.98 -6.88 19.42
N ALA A 59 18.41 -6.03 18.58
CA ALA A 59 18.88 -5.89 17.21
C ALA A 59 20.35 -5.46 17.18
N SER A 60 21.16 -6.12 16.38
CA SER A 60 22.60 -5.87 16.24
C SER A 60 23.02 -5.61 14.78
N GLY A 61 22.17 -5.91 13.82
CA GLY A 61 22.47 -5.69 12.39
C GLY A 61 21.49 -6.37 11.46
N LEU A 62 21.86 -6.39 10.20
CA LEU A 62 21.11 -7.01 9.10
C LEU A 62 22.01 -7.99 8.37
N GLU A 63 21.41 -9.05 7.84
CA GLU A 63 22.01 -9.92 6.83
C GLU A 63 21.24 -9.73 5.52
N LEU A 64 21.96 -9.44 4.46
CA LEU A 64 21.42 -9.24 3.13
C LEU A 64 21.30 -10.58 2.39
N ALA A 65 20.50 -10.64 1.33
CA ALA A 65 20.32 -11.86 0.55
C ALA A 65 21.60 -12.38 -0.10
N ASN A 66 22.60 -11.52 -0.32
CA ASN A 66 23.92 -11.87 -0.82
C ASN A 66 24.91 -12.37 0.27
N GLY A 67 24.45 -12.44 1.54
CA GLY A 67 25.24 -12.86 2.69
C GLY A 67 26.04 -11.74 3.38
N GLU A 68 26.03 -10.53 2.84
CA GLU A 68 26.69 -9.36 3.48
C GLU A 68 26.00 -9.06 4.82
N ARG A 69 26.80 -8.70 5.83
CA ARG A 69 26.30 -8.30 7.14
C ARG A 69 26.59 -6.84 7.43
N LEU A 70 25.56 -6.13 7.84
CA LEU A 70 25.64 -4.72 8.22
C LEU A 70 25.36 -4.60 9.71
N ALA A 71 26.31 -4.05 10.46
CA ALA A 71 26.11 -3.76 11.87
C ALA A 71 25.20 -2.53 12.03
N ALA A 72 24.23 -2.59 12.93
CA ALA A 72 23.35 -1.48 13.25
C ALA A 72 22.89 -1.55 14.71
N ARG A 73 22.91 -0.44 15.42
CA ARG A 73 22.43 -0.36 16.80
C ARG A 73 20.90 -0.23 16.88
N HIS A 74 20.31 0.36 15.86
CA HIS A 74 18.87 0.56 15.75
C HIS A 74 18.41 0.15 14.36
N ILE A 75 17.27 -0.52 14.28
CA ILE A 75 16.65 -0.92 13.02
C ILE A 75 15.21 -0.43 13.04
N LEU A 76 14.86 0.38 12.05
CA LEU A 76 13.49 0.79 11.79
C LEU A 76 12.96 -0.03 10.63
N PHE A 77 11.95 -0.85 10.90
CA PHE A 77 11.29 -1.66 9.89
C PHE A 77 9.99 -0.96 9.44
N ASN A 78 9.94 -0.55 8.20
CA ASN A 78 8.78 0.11 7.59
C ASN A 78 8.04 -0.83 6.61
N GLY A 79 8.13 -2.14 6.81
CA GLY A 79 7.35 -3.14 6.10
C GLY A 79 6.12 -3.59 6.91
N ASP A 80 5.38 -4.55 6.36
CA ASP A 80 4.25 -5.13 7.06
C ASP A 80 4.72 -5.86 8.34
N PRO A 81 4.21 -5.52 9.55
CA PRO A 81 4.53 -6.21 10.78
C PRO A 81 4.28 -7.72 10.74
N ALA A 82 3.40 -8.20 9.87
CA ALA A 82 3.18 -9.62 9.66
C ALA A 82 4.44 -10.35 9.17
N ALA A 83 5.31 -9.68 8.42
CA ALA A 83 6.60 -10.24 7.99
C ALA A 83 7.53 -10.54 9.18
N LEU A 84 7.53 -9.68 10.20
CA LEU A 84 8.25 -9.96 11.45
C LEU A 84 7.56 -11.09 12.23
N ALA A 85 6.25 -10.99 12.42
CA ALA A 85 5.48 -11.94 13.22
C ALA A 85 5.51 -13.37 12.66
N SER A 86 5.59 -13.53 11.33
CA SER A 86 5.74 -14.84 10.66
C SER A 86 7.17 -15.41 10.71
N GLY A 87 8.17 -14.57 11.02
CA GLY A 87 9.57 -14.97 11.08
C GLY A 87 10.30 -14.90 9.73
N LEU A 88 9.75 -14.21 8.72
CA LEU A 88 10.41 -14.02 7.43
C LEU A 88 11.77 -13.32 7.54
N LEU A 89 11.95 -12.50 8.57
CA LEU A 89 13.21 -11.81 8.85
C LEU A 89 14.00 -12.44 10.02
N GLY A 90 13.80 -13.72 10.28
CA GLY A 90 14.47 -14.48 11.33
C GLY A 90 13.59 -14.71 12.57
N GLN A 91 13.79 -15.88 13.20
CA GLN A 91 12.94 -16.30 14.34
C GLN A 91 13.09 -15.38 15.56
N ASP A 92 14.28 -14.84 15.79
CA ASP A 92 14.52 -13.92 16.91
C ASP A 92 13.77 -12.60 16.74
N ALA A 93 13.63 -12.11 15.49
CA ALA A 93 12.93 -10.88 15.16
C ALA A 93 11.40 -10.98 15.37
N ARG A 94 10.83 -12.19 15.39
CA ARG A 94 9.38 -12.40 15.61
C ARG A 94 8.86 -11.73 16.89
N ARG A 95 9.71 -11.59 17.91
CA ARG A 95 9.33 -10.97 19.18
C ARG A 95 9.00 -9.48 19.06
N ALA A 96 9.43 -8.83 17.97
CA ALA A 96 9.19 -7.41 17.72
C ALA A 96 7.76 -7.10 17.24
N ALA A 97 7.01 -8.10 16.78
CA ALA A 97 5.63 -7.93 16.32
C ALA A 97 4.73 -9.07 16.81
N ARG A 98 3.46 -8.75 17.04
CA ARG A 98 2.44 -9.74 17.38
C ARG A 98 1.67 -10.14 16.13
N PRO A 99 1.37 -11.44 15.93
CA PRO A 99 0.48 -11.86 14.85
C PRO A 99 -0.90 -11.22 15.00
N VAL A 100 -1.44 -10.74 13.90
CA VAL A 100 -2.83 -10.25 13.86
C VAL A 100 -3.71 -11.38 13.33
N PRO A 101 -4.66 -11.90 14.13
CA PRO A 101 -5.54 -12.96 13.68
C PRO A 101 -6.48 -12.46 12.57
N PRO A 102 -6.87 -13.32 11.61
CA PRO A 102 -7.66 -12.92 10.43
C PRO A 102 -8.88 -12.05 10.73
N PRO A 103 -9.70 -12.31 11.78
CA PRO A 103 -10.87 -11.47 12.07
C PRO A 103 -10.55 -10.04 12.51
N ARG A 104 -9.28 -9.75 12.85
CA ARG A 104 -8.81 -8.43 13.30
C ARG A 104 -7.97 -7.71 12.25
N ARG A 105 -7.76 -8.31 11.10
CA ARG A 105 -7.07 -7.68 9.98
C ARG A 105 -7.97 -6.61 9.35
N SER A 106 -7.37 -5.54 8.85
CA SER A 106 -8.05 -4.61 7.97
C SER A 106 -8.43 -5.31 6.66
N LEU A 107 -9.37 -4.75 5.92
CA LEU A 107 -9.63 -5.17 4.55
C LEU A 107 -8.33 -5.11 3.74
N SER A 108 -8.22 -5.99 2.77
CA SER A 108 -7.22 -5.92 1.70
C SER A 108 -7.79 -5.17 0.51
N ALA A 109 -6.97 -4.99 -0.51
CA ALA A 109 -7.39 -4.41 -1.78
C ALA A 109 -6.69 -5.14 -2.93
N MET A 110 -7.40 -5.24 -4.05
CA MET A 110 -6.81 -5.52 -5.35
C MET A 110 -6.59 -4.19 -6.05
N VAL A 111 -5.38 -4.00 -6.60
CA VAL A 111 -4.98 -2.76 -7.25
C VAL A 111 -4.49 -3.05 -8.64
N TRP A 112 -5.06 -2.35 -9.63
CA TRP A 112 -4.57 -2.37 -11.00
C TRP A 112 -4.03 -1.00 -11.36
N LEU A 113 -2.92 -0.99 -12.06
CA LEU A 113 -2.36 0.18 -12.72
C LEU A 113 -2.53 -0.01 -14.21
N ALA A 114 -3.29 0.89 -14.83
CA ALA A 114 -3.57 0.85 -16.26
C ALA A 114 -3.05 2.11 -16.93
N HIS A 115 -2.62 1.97 -18.17
CA HIS A 115 -2.32 3.09 -19.06
C HIS A 115 -3.10 2.88 -20.36
N GLY A 116 -4.10 3.70 -20.59
CA GLY A 116 -5.02 3.52 -21.72
C GLY A 116 -5.93 4.71 -21.94
N ARG A 117 -6.79 4.61 -22.94
CA ARG A 117 -7.80 5.63 -23.25
C ARG A 117 -9.08 5.31 -22.50
N ALA A 118 -9.55 6.25 -21.69
CA ALA A 118 -10.87 6.16 -21.09
C ALA A 118 -11.93 6.73 -22.06
N SER A 119 -13.07 6.05 -22.17
CA SER A 119 -14.20 6.49 -22.96
C SER A 119 -15.52 6.08 -22.33
N GLY A 120 -16.62 6.72 -22.68
CA GLY A 120 -17.96 6.38 -22.20
C GLY A 120 -18.38 7.03 -20.89
N PHE A 121 -17.43 7.54 -20.10
CA PHE A 121 -17.68 8.27 -18.87
C PHE A 121 -16.66 9.40 -18.71
N ASP A 122 -17.12 10.57 -18.31
CA ASP A 122 -16.23 11.71 -18.04
C ASP A 122 -15.65 11.59 -16.62
N LEU A 123 -14.43 11.06 -16.53
CA LEU A 123 -13.76 10.85 -15.26
C LEU A 123 -13.30 12.18 -14.66
N SER A 124 -13.52 12.32 -13.36
CA SER A 124 -12.80 13.27 -12.51
C SER A 124 -11.46 12.66 -12.04
N HIS A 125 -10.67 13.39 -11.23
CA HIS A 125 -9.46 12.81 -10.64
C HIS A 125 -9.80 11.60 -9.75
N HIS A 126 -10.85 11.70 -8.93
CA HIS A 126 -11.36 10.63 -8.08
C HIS A 126 -12.76 10.23 -8.51
N ASN A 127 -12.97 8.95 -8.76
CA ASN A 127 -14.25 8.39 -9.16
C ASN A 127 -14.55 7.14 -8.33
N VAL A 128 -15.81 6.98 -7.93
CA VAL A 128 -16.26 5.80 -7.21
C VAL A 128 -17.49 5.24 -7.92
N PHE A 129 -17.38 4.00 -8.36
CA PHE A 129 -18.47 3.22 -8.95
C PHE A 129 -18.94 2.24 -7.89
N PHE A 130 -20.06 2.53 -7.25
CA PHE A 130 -20.58 1.74 -6.15
C PHE A 130 -21.15 0.40 -6.62
N SER A 131 -20.95 -0.63 -5.80
CA SER A 131 -21.70 -1.88 -5.90
C SER A 131 -23.20 -1.61 -5.85
N PRO A 132 -24.02 -2.31 -6.66
CA PRO A 132 -25.47 -2.21 -6.57
C PRO A 132 -26.02 -2.72 -5.22
N ASP A 133 -25.29 -3.59 -4.53
CA ASP A 133 -25.60 -4.08 -3.19
C ASP A 133 -24.40 -3.92 -2.26
N TYR A 134 -24.21 -2.69 -1.81
CA TYR A 134 -23.07 -2.31 -0.97
C TYR A 134 -22.99 -3.07 0.38
N PRO A 135 -24.11 -3.34 1.10
CA PRO A 135 -24.07 -4.19 2.29
C PRO A 135 -23.58 -5.61 2.01
N ARG A 136 -24.02 -6.23 0.89
CA ARG A 136 -23.60 -7.56 0.46
C ARG A 136 -22.11 -7.63 0.14
N GLU A 137 -21.58 -6.61 -0.52
CA GLU A 137 -20.13 -6.51 -0.77
C GLU A 137 -19.33 -6.75 0.51
N PHE A 138 -19.66 -6.02 1.58
CA PHE A 138 -18.95 -6.16 2.85
C PHE A 138 -19.25 -7.47 3.59
N ALA A 139 -20.44 -8.03 3.43
CA ALA A 139 -20.76 -9.35 3.96
C ALA A 139 -19.91 -10.44 3.30
N ASP A 140 -19.71 -10.36 1.98
CA ASP A 140 -18.86 -11.29 1.24
C ASP A 140 -17.40 -11.16 1.66
N ILE A 141 -16.87 -9.94 1.76
CA ILE A 141 -15.52 -9.68 2.22
C ILE A 141 -15.30 -10.21 3.65
N ALA A 142 -16.25 -9.97 4.56
CA ALA A 142 -16.19 -10.47 5.93
C ALA A 142 -16.22 -12.01 6.00
N ALA A 143 -16.88 -12.65 5.04
CA ALA A 143 -16.89 -14.11 4.88
C ALA A 143 -15.67 -14.67 4.12
N GLY A 144 -14.68 -13.82 3.78
CA GLY A 144 -13.48 -14.22 3.06
C GLY A 144 -13.66 -14.41 1.55
N ARG A 145 -14.78 -13.94 0.98
CA ARG A 145 -15.08 -14.06 -0.44
C ARG A 145 -14.85 -12.76 -1.17
N THR A 146 -14.35 -12.83 -2.39
CA THR A 146 -14.28 -11.68 -3.30
C THR A 146 -15.70 -11.39 -3.80
N PRO A 147 -16.21 -10.14 -3.71
CA PRO A 147 -17.51 -9.76 -4.24
C PRO A 147 -17.58 -9.90 -5.77
N ASP A 148 -18.70 -10.35 -6.29
CA ASP A 148 -18.93 -10.49 -7.74
C ASP A 148 -19.05 -9.12 -8.43
N GLN A 149 -19.65 -8.15 -7.73
CA GLN A 149 -19.86 -6.78 -8.22
C GLN A 149 -19.34 -5.78 -7.18
N PRO A 150 -18.02 -5.63 -7.05
CA PRO A 150 -17.43 -4.78 -6.04
C PRO A 150 -17.57 -3.29 -6.37
N THR A 151 -17.53 -2.46 -5.34
CA THR A 151 -17.27 -1.03 -5.50
C THR A 151 -15.86 -0.84 -6.05
N ALA A 152 -15.74 -0.11 -7.16
CA ALA A 152 -14.47 0.23 -7.77
C ALA A 152 -14.15 1.72 -7.56
N TYR A 153 -13.01 2.00 -6.95
CA TYR A 153 -12.43 3.33 -6.94
C TYR A 153 -11.46 3.47 -8.12
N VAL A 154 -11.61 4.53 -8.90
CA VAL A 154 -10.75 4.83 -10.05
C VAL A 154 -10.14 6.21 -9.86
N CYS A 155 -8.83 6.26 -9.69
CA CYS A 155 -8.06 7.49 -9.70
C CYS A 155 -7.50 7.71 -11.12
N ALA A 156 -7.95 8.78 -11.78
CA ALA A 156 -7.40 9.23 -13.06
C ALA A 156 -6.26 10.20 -12.77
N LEU A 157 -5.04 9.63 -12.69
CA LEU A 157 -3.85 10.30 -12.15
C LEU A 157 -3.42 11.54 -12.95
N ASP A 158 -3.82 11.64 -14.21
CA ASP A 158 -3.47 12.74 -15.10
C ASP A 158 -4.56 13.83 -15.15
N ARG A 159 -5.68 13.67 -14.42
CA ARG A 159 -6.79 14.60 -14.36
C ARG A 159 -6.76 15.41 -13.07
N GLY A 160 -7.31 16.61 -13.12
CA GLY A 160 -7.43 17.49 -11.95
C GLY A 160 -6.12 18.15 -11.50
N VAL A 161 -5.02 17.93 -12.21
CA VAL A 161 -3.71 18.57 -11.98
C VAL A 161 -3.21 19.11 -13.33
N GLY A 162 -2.95 20.42 -13.38
CA GLY A 162 -2.53 21.07 -14.63
C GLY A 162 -3.60 21.05 -15.73
N ALA A 163 -3.17 20.97 -16.98
CA ALA A 163 -4.06 21.00 -18.14
C ALA A 163 -4.82 19.67 -18.38
N GLY A 164 -4.52 18.63 -17.63
CA GLY A 164 -5.06 17.29 -17.86
C GLY A 164 -4.53 16.63 -19.14
N PRO A 165 -4.97 15.38 -19.43
CA PRO A 165 -4.60 14.71 -20.68
C PRO A 165 -5.27 15.37 -21.87
N ALA A 166 -4.58 15.40 -23.02
CA ALA A 166 -5.19 15.83 -24.27
C ALA A 166 -6.38 14.92 -24.63
N ALA A 167 -7.38 15.47 -25.31
CA ALA A 167 -8.57 14.70 -25.69
C ALA A 167 -8.19 13.42 -26.45
N GLY A 168 -8.63 12.27 -25.94
CA GLY A 168 -8.35 10.96 -26.54
C GLY A 168 -6.91 10.45 -26.37
N ALA A 169 -6.06 11.13 -25.60
CA ALA A 169 -4.75 10.61 -25.23
C ALA A 169 -4.87 9.48 -24.19
N PRO A 170 -3.92 8.53 -24.18
CA PRO A 170 -3.82 7.60 -23.07
C PRO A 170 -3.54 8.30 -21.75
N GLU A 171 -4.14 7.83 -20.69
CA GLU A 171 -3.97 8.35 -19.33
C GLU A 171 -3.67 7.23 -18.33
N ARG A 172 -3.07 7.59 -17.21
CA ARG A 172 -2.73 6.66 -16.14
C ARG A 172 -3.92 6.53 -15.18
N LEU A 173 -4.33 5.29 -14.95
CA LEU A 173 -5.44 4.98 -14.06
C LEU A 173 -4.94 4.04 -12.96
N GLN A 174 -5.34 4.32 -11.73
CA GLN A 174 -5.23 3.40 -10.61
C GLN A 174 -6.64 2.96 -10.23
N ILE A 175 -6.88 1.65 -10.27
CA ILE A 175 -8.16 1.05 -9.95
C ILE A 175 -7.99 0.26 -8.67
N ILE A 176 -8.84 0.50 -7.68
CA ILE A 176 -8.80 -0.17 -6.39
C ILE A 176 -10.17 -0.78 -6.10
N VAL A 177 -10.16 -2.05 -5.71
CA VAL A 177 -11.34 -2.79 -5.27
C VAL A 177 -11.05 -3.39 -3.90
N ASN A 178 -12.02 -3.33 -2.99
CA ASN A 178 -11.91 -3.97 -1.69
C ASN A 178 -11.80 -5.50 -1.83
N ALA A 179 -10.97 -6.11 -1.00
CA ALA A 179 -10.76 -7.55 -0.99
C ALA A 179 -10.70 -8.10 0.45
N PRO A 180 -10.99 -9.39 0.65
CA PRO A 180 -10.81 -10.02 1.95
C PRO A 180 -9.32 -10.09 2.35
N ALA A 181 -9.05 -10.02 3.66
CA ALA A 181 -7.69 -10.00 4.22
C ALA A 181 -7.07 -11.41 4.33
N ASN A 182 -7.08 -12.15 3.24
CA ASN A 182 -6.63 -13.55 3.13
C ASN A 182 -5.62 -13.77 1.99
N GLY A 183 -4.95 -12.71 1.52
CA GLY A 183 -3.96 -12.77 0.44
C GLY A 183 -2.74 -13.67 0.74
N ASP A 184 -2.50 -13.98 2.01
CA ASP A 184 -1.48 -14.93 2.46
C ASP A 184 -1.84 -16.41 2.16
N VAL A 185 -3.11 -16.71 1.86
CA VAL A 185 -3.61 -18.05 1.54
C VAL A 185 -4.30 -18.15 0.17
N GLN A 186 -4.48 -17.03 -0.51
CA GLN A 186 -5.03 -16.99 -1.86
C GLN A 186 -3.94 -17.15 -2.92
N THR A 187 -4.09 -18.14 -3.76
CA THR A 187 -3.39 -18.23 -5.05
C THR A 187 -4.29 -17.60 -6.12
N LEU A 188 -4.17 -16.30 -6.32
CA LEU A 188 -4.77 -15.66 -7.48
C LEU A 188 -3.91 -16.02 -8.69
N THR A 189 -4.36 -16.98 -9.50
CA THR A 189 -3.86 -17.14 -10.86
C THR A 189 -4.40 -15.96 -11.67
N GLN A 190 -3.51 -15.11 -12.20
CA GLN A 190 -3.87 -14.22 -13.30
C GLN A 190 -4.38 -15.13 -14.43
N LYS A 191 -5.67 -15.08 -14.70
CA LYS A 191 -6.18 -15.49 -16.01
C LYS A 191 -5.82 -14.35 -16.96
N GLU A 192 -5.02 -14.67 -17.95
CA GLU A 192 -4.76 -13.82 -19.10
C GLU A 192 -6.06 -13.35 -19.76
#